data_190aa9d4dc64c7d66fb99a4d8be4a43c
#
_entry.id   190aa9d4dc64c7d66fb99a4d8be4a43c
#
_cell.length_a   1.000
_cell.length_b   1.000
_cell.length_c   1.000
_cell.angle_alpha   90.00
_cell.angle_beta   90.00
_cell.angle_gamma   90.00
#
_symmetry.space_group_name_H-M   'P 1'
#
loop_
_entity.id
_entity.type
_entity.pdbx_description
1 polymer ?
#
loop_
_entity_poly.entity_id
_entity_poly.type
_entity_poly.pdbx_seq_one_letter_code
_entity_poly.pdbx_strand_id
1 'polypeptide(L)'
;MSIKEPVEAFSSNPLEVILGPFTRDQGKGLSLLDIILGGIILYFTVRLVIDWLPKKVRRHSPWQQEWLGWMIGTLFFGIAAFFLFFFILPNLMVSLNLWIGTLGKPLLGLTMEHYHAVWVKNEFYRNFINSLIVTAGVVAISLSIGTLAGYGLARSRTNLAFGILIVALIFRALPHSVLVAGYLPVFMHSREILEPIFGSSAPTLYGQPWAVIAVLVSINQPFTIWMLRSFFQNIPSELDEAARVDGCNHFQAFRMVIMPVMWPGVITTGLFSFLLAYNDYLVTSLLLDAQNQTMVPAISGYFNRETTTTDQVEAVAAAVSITAPLLLLVLVFQKQIVSGLVQGAVKG
;
A
#
# COMPACT_ATOMS: atom_id res chain seq x y z
N MET A 1 21.20 -10.18 50.99
CA MET A 1 22.12 -10.20 49.84
C MET A 1 21.30 -9.71 48.67
N SER A 2 21.39 -8.42 48.39
CA SER A 2 20.51 -7.68 47.47
C SER A 2 21.19 -7.57 46.12
N ILE A 3 20.60 -8.19 45.09
CA ILE A 3 21.06 -8.04 43.71
C ILE A 3 20.28 -6.86 43.15
N LYS A 4 20.96 -5.72 43.00
CA LYS A 4 20.49 -4.59 42.21
C LYS A 4 20.88 -4.84 40.77
N GLU A 5 19.91 -5.14 39.91
CA GLU A 5 20.06 -4.99 38.46
C GLU A 5 20.01 -3.49 38.10
N PRO A 6 20.90 -3.02 37.22
CA PRO A 6 20.81 -1.66 36.72
C PRO A 6 19.74 -1.60 35.65
N VAL A 7 18.68 -0.83 35.90
CA VAL A 7 17.73 -0.34 34.89
C VAL A 7 18.53 0.59 33.98
N GLU A 8 18.93 0.08 32.81
CA GLU A 8 19.46 0.92 31.75
C GLU A 8 18.34 1.83 31.23
N ALA A 9 18.50 3.11 31.46
CA ALA A 9 17.62 4.14 30.98
C ALA A 9 17.57 4.10 29.46
N PHE A 10 16.36 3.93 28.93
CA PHE A 10 16.06 4.10 27.51
C PHE A 10 16.49 5.52 27.12
N SER A 11 17.58 5.65 26.37
CA SER A 11 18.00 6.91 25.77
C SER A 11 16.91 7.36 24.79
N SER A 12 16.33 8.53 25.06
CA SER A 12 15.21 9.10 24.29
C SER A 12 15.68 9.86 23.04
N ASN A 13 16.86 9.57 22.53
CA ASN A 13 17.39 10.27 21.37
C ASN A 13 17.03 9.51 20.08
N PRO A 14 16.09 10.03 19.23
CA PRO A 14 15.67 9.35 18.01
C PRO A 14 16.81 9.11 17.02
N LEU A 15 17.91 9.87 17.10
CA LEU A 15 19.11 9.63 16.31
C LEU A 15 19.89 8.38 16.74
N GLU A 16 19.85 8.01 18.01
CA GLU A 16 20.44 6.74 18.46
C GLU A 16 19.67 5.51 18.01
N VAL A 17 18.36 5.61 17.88
CA VAL A 17 17.52 4.52 17.34
C VAL A 17 17.81 4.32 15.85
N ILE A 18 18.02 5.41 15.09
CA ILE A 18 18.28 5.36 13.64
C ILE A 18 19.75 5.03 13.34
N LEU A 19 20.67 5.57 14.11
CA LEU A 19 22.12 5.41 13.91
C LEU A 19 22.72 4.31 14.79
N GLY A 20 22.00 3.83 15.79
CA GLY A 20 22.46 2.79 16.72
C GLY A 20 23.02 1.53 16.05
N PRO A 21 22.41 1.02 14.97
CA PRO A 21 22.98 -0.06 14.18
C PRO A 21 24.32 0.27 13.54
N PHE A 22 24.56 1.56 13.23
CA PHE A 22 25.80 2.04 12.58
C PHE A 22 26.89 2.46 13.55
N THR A 23 26.53 2.75 14.81
CA THR A 23 27.46 3.32 15.81
C THR A 23 27.79 2.37 16.96
N ARG A 24 27.12 1.22 17.08
CA ARG A 24 27.19 0.36 18.27
C ARG A 24 28.35 -0.66 18.27
N ASP A 25 29.32 -0.51 17.41
CA ASP A 25 30.55 -1.32 17.50
C ASP A 25 31.71 -0.48 18.04
N GLN A 26 31.97 -0.62 19.34
CA GLN A 26 33.19 -0.23 20.04
C GLN A 26 33.74 1.18 19.84
N GLY A 27 32.90 2.20 19.74
CA GLY A 27 33.39 3.60 19.72
C GLY A 27 34.17 4.00 18.45
N LYS A 28 34.09 3.21 17.40
CA LYS A 28 34.54 3.59 16.06
C LYS A 28 33.31 3.95 15.23
N GLY A 29 33.23 5.24 14.84
CA GLY A 29 32.22 5.73 13.91
C GLY A 29 32.19 4.90 12.61
N LEU A 30 31.21 5.17 11.72
CA LEU A 30 31.04 4.55 10.40
C LEU A 30 32.37 4.07 9.85
N SER A 31 32.49 2.77 9.57
CA SER A 31 33.75 2.24 9.06
C SER A 31 34.05 2.93 7.72
N LEU A 32 35.31 3.13 7.43
CA LEU A 32 35.75 3.75 6.17
C LEU A 32 35.14 2.98 4.96
N LEU A 33 34.89 1.71 5.13
CA LEU A 33 34.24 0.83 4.16
C LEU A 33 32.76 1.17 3.94
N ASP A 34 32.01 1.53 4.99
CA ASP A 34 30.58 1.91 4.88
C ASP A 34 30.44 3.24 4.16
N ILE A 35 31.34 4.20 4.43
CA ILE A 35 31.38 5.49 3.75
C ILE A 35 31.75 5.32 2.27
N ILE A 36 32.73 4.46 1.98
CA ILE A 36 33.15 4.18 0.58
C ILE A 36 32.05 3.46 -0.18
N LEU A 37 31.43 2.41 0.39
CA LEU A 37 30.33 1.65 -0.23
C LEU A 37 29.12 2.57 -0.46
N GLY A 38 28.74 3.36 0.54
CA GLY A 38 27.66 4.34 0.43
C GLY A 38 27.95 5.39 -0.65
N GLY A 39 29.17 5.88 -0.73
CA GLY A 39 29.62 6.82 -1.76
C GLY A 39 29.61 6.20 -3.16
N ILE A 40 30.02 4.96 -3.32
CA ILE A 40 30.00 4.22 -4.59
C ILE A 40 28.55 3.99 -5.05
N ILE A 41 27.67 3.52 -4.17
CA ILE A 41 26.26 3.30 -4.48
C ILE A 41 25.59 4.62 -4.86
N LEU A 42 25.83 5.69 -4.11
CA LEU A 42 25.31 7.02 -4.40
C LEU A 42 25.81 7.51 -5.78
N TYR A 43 27.10 7.36 -6.07
CA TYR A 43 27.69 7.75 -7.36
C TYR A 43 27.06 6.98 -8.53
N PHE A 44 26.94 5.64 -8.43
CA PHE A 44 26.32 4.85 -9.50
C PHE A 44 24.85 5.17 -9.67
N THR A 45 24.12 5.39 -8.58
CA THR A 45 22.70 5.75 -8.62
C THR A 45 22.51 7.11 -9.30
N VAL A 46 23.29 8.12 -8.91
CA VAL A 46 23.26 9.46 -9.52
C VAL A 46 23.64 9.41 -11.00
N ARG A 47 24.64 8.62 -11.36
CA ARG A 47 25.09 8.47 -12.76
C ARG A 47 24.04 7.77 -13.63
N LEU A 48 23.41 6.72 -13.12
CA LEU A 48 22.35 5.99 -13.83
C LEU A 48 21.15 6.89 -14.13
N VAL A 49 20.83 7.82 -13.21
CA VAL A 49 19.79 8.83 -13.39
C VAL A 49 20.17 9.89 -14.41
N ILE A 50 21.42 10.37 -14.35
CA ILE A 50 21.92 11.37 -15.31
C ILE A 50 21.92 10.79 -16.74
N ASP A 51 22.27 9.50 -16.88
CA ASP A 51 22.30 8.83 -18.18
C ASP A 51 20.88 8.47 -18.68
N TRP A 52 19.92 8.27 -17.76
CA TRP A 52 18.51 7.95 -18.08
C TRP A 52 17.68 9.18 -18.45
N LEU A 53 18.07 10.38 -18.02
CA LEU A 53 17.37 11.62 -18.40
C LEU A 53 17.39 11.80 -19.94
N PRO A 54 16.20 11.87 -20.59
CA PRO A 54 16.12 11.90 -22.03
C PRO A 54 16.89 13.09 -22.59
N LYS A 55 17.80 12.81 -23.53
CA LYS A 55 18.62 13.82 -24.26
C LYS A 55 17.79 14.94 -24.92
N LYS A 56 16.47 14.73 -25.01
CA LYS A 56 15.48 15.66 -25.57
C LYS A 56 15.20 16.87 -24.68
N VAL A 57 15.38 16.76 -23.35
CA VAL A 57 15.20 17.88 -22.41
C VAL A 57 16.33 18.91 -22.54
N ARG A 58 17.48 18.52 -23.07
CA ARG A 58 18.66 19.37 -23.23
C ARG A 58 18.55 20.45 -24.34
N ARG A 59 17.48 20.45 -25.17
CA ARG A 59 17.54 21.20 -26.42
C ARG A 59 16.66 22.46 -26.53
N HIS A 60 15.70 22.72 -25.65
CA HIS A 60 14.68 23.76 -25.92
C HIS A 60 14.15 24.57 -24.75
N SER A 61 14.83 24.72 -23.61
CA SER A 61 14.32 25.62 -22.56
C SER A 61 15.33 26.67 -22.07
N PRO A 62 14.88 27.90 -21.70
CA PRO A 62 15.74 28.92 -21.13
C PRO A 62 16.40 28.44 -19.84
N TRP A 63 17.63 28.78 -19.62
CA TRP A 63 18.52 28.38 -18.53
C TRP A 63 17.86 28.32 -17.12
N GLN A 64 16.91 29.20 -16.84
CA GLN A 64 16.25 29.27 -15.54
C GLN A 64 15.24 28.14 -15.30
N GLN A 65 14.54 27.66 -16.32
CA GLN A 65 13.59 26.53 -16.19
C GLN A 65 14.31 25.18 -16.11
N GLU A 66 15.43 25.05 -16.81
CA GLU A 66 16.26 23.84 -16.73
C GLU A 66 16.84 23.64 -15.33
N TRP A 67 17.36 24.68 -14.71
CA TRP A 67 17.94 24.62 -13.37
C TRP A 67 16.92 24.22 -12.29
N LEU A 68 15.69 24.74 -12.36
CA LEU A 68 14.62 24.38 -11.44
C LEU A 68 14.20 22.90 -11.61
N GLY A 69 14.10 22.42 -12.85
CA GLY A 69 13.82 21.02 -13.17
C GLY A 69 14.91 20.07 -12.64
N TRP A 70 16.17 20.48 -12.75
CA TRP A 70 17.31 19.73 -12.21
C TRP A 70 17.30 19.70 -10.68
N MET A 71 17.00 20.81 -10.02
CA MET A 71 16.90 20.86 -8.56
C MET A 71 15.78 19.96 -8.04
N ILE A 72 14.58 20.05 -8.63
CA ILE A 72 13.43 19.22 -8.22
C ILE A 72 13.73 17.74 -8.48
N GLY A 73 14.29 17.41 -9.63
CA GLY A 73 14.68 16.04 -9.99
C GLY A 73 15.72 15.45 -9.03
N THR A 74 16.79 16.19 -8.72
CA THR A 74 17.83 15.76 -7.77
C THR A 74 17.32 15.66 -6.35
N LEU A 75 16.45 16.57 -5.91
CA LEU A 75 15.82 16.50 -4.59
C LEU A 75 14.92 15.26 -4.47
N PHE A 76 14.03 15.05 -5.45
CA PHE A 76 13.14 13.87 -5.46
C PHE A 76 13.94 12.57 -5.47
N PHE A 77 15.01 12.53 -6.28
CA PHE A 77 15.86 11.35 -6.37
C PHE A 77 16.69 11.13 -5.11
N GLY A 78 17.19 12.20 -4.49
CA GLY A 78 17.88 12.14 -3.21
C GLY A 78 16.98 11.61 -2.11
N ILE A 79 15.72 12.04 -2.07
CA ILE A 79 14.72 11.53 -1.11
C ILE A 79 14.44 10.04 -1.38
N ALA A 80 14.20 9.64 -2.64
CA ALA A 80 13.96 8.25 -2.98
C ALA A 80 15.15 7.34 -2.67
N ALA A 81 16.38 7.79 -2.98
CA ALA A 81 17.62 7.08 -2.65
C ALA A 81 17.82 6.99 -1.12
N PHE A 82 17.48 8.05 -0.39
CA PHE A 82 17.52 8.04 1.08
C PHE A 82 16.57 6.98 1.64
N PHE A 83 15.31 6.94 1.20
CA PHE A 83 14.35 5.92 1.64
C PHE A 83 14.81 4.51 1.29
N LEU A 84 15.32 4.29 0.08
CA LEU A 84 15.84 2.99 -0.33
C LEU A 84 17.01 2.56 0.58
N PHE A 85 17.97 3.46 0.78
CA PHE A 85 19.20 3.16 1.50
C PHE A 85 18.94 2.98 3.02
N PHE A 86 18.16 3.86 3.63
CA PHE A 86 17.98 3.85 5.09
C PHE A 86 16.84 2.95 5.58
N PHE A 87 15.82 2.67 4.75
CA PHE A 87 14.67 1.90 5.21
C PHE A 87 14.55 0.52 4.56
N ILE A 88 14.78 0.38 3.25
CA ILE A 88 14.57 -0.89 2.56
C ILE A 88 15.80 -1.78 2.67
N LEU A 89 16.97 -1.24 2.34
CA LEU A 89 18.21 -2.03 2.28
C LEU A 89 18.61 -2.63 3.64
N PRO A 90 18.59 -1.90 4.77
CA PRO A 90 18.91 -2.48 6.06
C PRO A 90 17.96 -3.62 6.46
N ASN A 91 16.65 -3.45 6.23
CA ASN A 91 15.67 -4.50 6.53
C ASN A 91 15.91 -5.75 5.70
N LEU A 92 16.23 -5.61 4.42
CA LEU A 92 16.60 -6.73 3.57
C LEU A 92 17.89 -7.40 4.05
N MET A 93 18.89 -6.63 4.44
CA MET A 93 20.16 -7.16 4.97
C MET A 93 19.96 -7.92 6.29
N VAL A 94 19.13 -7.39 7.20
CA VAL A 94 18.79 -8.08 8.45
C VAL A 94 18.06 -9.39 8.17
N SER A 95 17.08 -9.38 7.29
CA SER A 95 16.29 -10.58 6.97
C SER A 95 17.12 -11.70 6.32
N LEU A 96 18.19 -11.34 5.63
CA LEU A 96 19.13 -12.27 5.01
C LEU A 96 20.36 -12.61 5.88
N ASN A 97 20.39 -12.14 7.13
CA ASN A 97 21.54 -12.28 8.04
C ASN A 97 22.85 -11.65 7.52
N LEU A 98 22.74 -10.68 6.62
CA LEU A 98 23.89 -9.95 6.06
C LEU A 98 24.37 -8.80 6.96
N TRP A 99 23.55 -8.41 7.95
CA TRP A 99 23.86 -7.31 8.84
C TRP A 99 24.41 -7.78 10.18
N ILE A 100 25.61 -7.32 10.51
CA ILE A 100 26.38 -7.77 11.68
C ILE A 100 25.94 -7.12 12.98
N GLY A 101 25.54 -5.83 12.92
CA GLY A 101 25.47 -4.96 14.09
C GLY A 101 24.45 -5.37 15.15
N THR A 102 23.40 -6.09 14.79
CA THR A 102 22.31 -6.44 15.71
C THR A 102 22.52 -7.74 16.48
N LEU A 103 23.40 -8.64 16.04
CA LEU A 103 23.54 -9.99 16.59
C LEU A 103 24.93 -10.33 17.14
N GLY A 104 25.91 -9.43 17.09
CA GLY A 104 27.25 -9.67 17.63
C GLY A 104 28.02 -10.84 16.97
N LYS A 105 27.57 -11.31 15.80
CA LYS A 105 28.19 -12.40 15.06
C LYS A 105 28.76 -11.89 13.73
N PRO A 106 29.92 -12.43 13.30
CA PRO A 106 30.53 -12.01 12.06
C PRO A 106 29.71 -12.48 10.85
N LEU A 107 29.69 -11.66 9.82
CA LEU A 107 29.12 -11.83 8.50
C LEU A 107 29.65 -13.09 7.81
N LEU A 108 28.98 -14.19 7.91
CA LEU A 108 29.32 -15.35 7.06
C LEU A 108 28.09 -16.23 6.88
N GLY A 109 27.28 -15.87 5.87
CA GLY A 109 26.29 -16.74 5.31
C GLY A 109 24.96 -16.07 5.03
N LEU A 110 24.73 -15.78 3.75
CA LEU A 110 23.39 -15.61 3.23
C LEU A 110 22.54 -16.79 3.71
N THR A 111 21.54 -16.54 4.56
CA THR A 111 20.62 -17.59 4.98
C THR A 111 19.20 -17.23 4.58
N MET A 112 18.47 -18.23 4.10
CA MET A 112 17.02 -18.16 3.87
C MET A 112 16.23 -18.78 5.03
N GLU A 113 16.89 -19.12 6.13
CA GLU A 113 16.30 -19.81 7.26
C GLU A 113 15.14 -19.03 7.88
N HIS A 114 15.26 -17.71 8.02
CA HIS A 114 14.21 -16.85 8.54
C HIS A 114 12.98 -16.82 7.64
N TYR A 115 13.18 -16.82 6.32
CA TYR A 115 12.07 -16.93 5.36
C TYR A 115 11.39 -18.29 5.45
N HIS A 116 12.16 -19.37 5.56
CA HIS A 116 11.59 -20.70 5.74
C HIS A 116 10.84 -20.81 7.07
N ALA A 117 11.35 -20.25 8.17
CA ALA A 117 10.68 -20.23 9.45
C ALA A 117 9.34 -19.46 9.35
N VAL A 118 9.33 -18.29 8.75
CA VAL A 118 8.11 -17.49 8.57
C VAL A 118 7.08 -18.20 7.68
N TRP A 119 7.49 -18.58 6.47
CA TRP A 119 6.55 -19.08 5.46
C TRP A 119 6.08 -20.50 5.71
N VAL A 120 6.96 -21.39 6.21
CA VAL A 120 6.65 -22.81 6.37
C VAL A 120 6.35 -23.16 7.83
N LYS A 121 7.26 -22.84 8.75
CA LYS A 121 7.12 -23.23 10.17
C LYS A 121 5.97 -22.49 10.87
N ASN A 122 5.86 -21.15 10.63
CA ASN A 122 4.82 -20.30 11.21
C ASN A 122 3.58 -20.20 10.32
N GLU A 123 3.51 -20.94 9.22
CA GLU A 123 2.36 -20.99 8.30
C GLU A 123 1.88 -19.62 7.78
N PHE A 124 2.77 -18.62 7.68
CA PHE A 124 2.44 -17.27 7.25
C PHE A 124 1.79 -17.21 5.85
N TYR A 125 1.98 -18.25 5.03
CA TYR A 125 1.32 -18.38 3.75
C TYR A 125 -0.21 -18.33 3.86
N ARG A 126 -0.81 -18.79 4.98
CA ARG A 126 -2.27 -18.70 5.22
C ARG A 126 -2.70 -17.25 5.34
N ASN A 127 -1.99 -16.46 6.15
CA ASN A 127 -2.27 -15.04 6.31
C ASN A 127 -2.11 -14.27 4.99
N PHE A 128 -1.11 -14.68 4.18
CA PHE A 128 -0.91 -14.10 2.85
C PHE A 128 -2.08 -14.43 1.91
N ILE A 129 -2.55 -15.67 1.87
CA ILE A 129 -3.71 -16.08 1.06
C ILE A 129 -4.96 -15.34 1.53
N ASN A 130 -5.20 -15.23 2.85
CA ASN A 130 -6.31 -14.46 3.39
C ASN A 130 -6.26 -13.00 2.94
N SER A 131 -5.08 -12.38 2.99
CA SER A 131 -4.88 -11.03 2.47
C SER A 131 -5.20 -10.90 0.99
N LEU A 132 -4.78 -11.87 0.16
CA LEU A 132 -5.08 -11.86 -1.27
C LEU A 132 -6.58 -12.01 -1.54
N ILE A 133 -7.27 -12.89 -0.81
CA ILE A 133 -8.73 -13.09 -0.94
C ILE A 133 -9.48 -11.81 -0.57
N VAL A 134 -9.15 -11.21 0.59
CA VAL A 134 -9.77 -9.96 1.05
C VAL A 134 -9.50 -8.83 0.05
N THR A 135 -8.25 -8.65 -0.34
CA THR A 135 -7.85 -7.59 -1.27
C THR A 135 -8.50 -7.75 -2.65
N ALA A 136 -8.47 -8.98 -3.21
CA ALA A 136 -9.10 -9.26 -4.50
C ALA A 136 -10.62 -9.01 -4.45
N GLY A 137 -11.28 -9.42 -3.37
CA GLY A 137 -12.70 -9.16 -3.15
C GLY A 137 -13.02 -7.67 -3.09
N VAL A 138 -12.24 -6.90 -2.33
CA VAL A 138 -12.40 -5.45 -2.23
C VAL A 138 -12.21 -4.78 -3.59
N VAL A 139 -11.14 -5.11 -4.31
CA VAL A 139 -10.84 -4.52 -5.63
C VAL A 139 -11.94 -4.85 -6.63
N ALA A 140 -12.35 -6.14 -6.72
CA ALA A 140 -13.37 -6.57 -7.67
C ALA A 140 -14.71 -5.87 -7.43
N ILE A 141 -15.18 -5.83 -6.18
CA ILE A 141 -16.47 -5.21 -5.84
C ILE A 141 -16.38 -3.68 -5.99
N SER A 142 -15.32 -3.05 -5.46
CA SER A 142 -15.16 -1.59 -5.53
C SER A 142 -15.07 -1.10 -6.97
N LEU A 143 -14.33 -1.78 -7.84
CA LEU A 143 -14.25 -1.41 -9.26
C LEU A 143 -15.57 -1.66 -9.99
N SER A 144 -16.26 -2.77 -9.73
CA SER A 144 -17.53 -3.08 -10.37
C SER A 144 -18.59 -2.01 -10.06
N ILE A 145 -18.78 -1.70 -8.79
CA ILE A 145 -19.73 -0.66 -8.35
C ILE A 145 -19.22 0.73 -8.79
N GLY A 146 -17.92 0.98 -8.58
CA GLY A 146 -17.30 2.27 -8.86
C GLY A 146 -17.34 2.66 -10.34
N THR A 147 -17.15 1.72 -11.28
CA THR A 147 -17.22 2.01 -12.71
C THR A 147 -18.64 2.39 -13.14
N LEU A 148 -19.64 1.65 -12.68
CA LEU A 148 -21.03 1.95 -13.01
C LEU A 148 -21.48 3.28 -12.40
N ALA A 149 -21.21 3.49 -11.11
CA ALA A 149 -21.56 4.72 -10.42
C ALA A 149 -20.77 5.93 -10.96
N GLY A 150 -19.47 5.77 -11.20
CA GLY A 150 -18.60 6.81 -11.74
C GLY A 150 -19.02 7.25 -13.15
N TYR A 151 -19.35 6.28 -14.02
CA TYR A 151 -19.90 6.56 -15.35
C TYR A 151 -21.25 7.29 -15.27
N GLY A 152 -22.20 6.78 -14.48
CA GLY A 152 -23.49 7.41 -14.28
C GLY A 152 -23.37 8.86 -13.77
N LEU A 153 -22.49 9.09 -12.78
CA LEU A 153 -22.22 10.43 -12.24
C LEU A 153 -21.49 11.33 -13.23
N ALA A 154 -20.64 10.80 -14.10
CA ALA A 154 -19.93 11.60 -15.11
C ALA A 154 -20.87 12.08 -16.21
N ARG A 155 -21.91 11.31 -16.54
CA ARG A 155 -22.92 11.63 -17.56
C ARG A 155 -24.18 12.30 -16.98
N SER A 156 -24.32 12.33 -15.65
CA SER A 156 -25.45 12.98 -14.99
C SER A 156 -25.33 14.50 -15.04
N ARG A 157 -26.43 15.17 -15.35
CA ARG A 157 -26.57 16.63 -15.28
C ARG A 157 -27.02 17.10 -13.87
N THR A 158 -27.27 16.17 -12.96
CA THR A 158 -27.87 16.48 -11.65
C THR A 158 -26.77 16.69 -10.60
N ASN A 159 -26.80 17.85 -9.94
CA ASN A 159 -25.86 18.16 -8.86
C ASN A 159 -26.12 17.38 -7.57
N LEU A 160 -27.33 16.84 -7.37
CA LEU A 160 -27.69 16.08 -6.16
C LEU A 160 -26.79 14.84 -5.96
N ALA A 161 -26.63 14.03 -7.01
CA ALA A 161 -25.81 12.81 -6.93
C ALA A 161 -24.33 13.15 -6.65
N PHE A 162 -23.83 14.25 -7.19
CA PHE A 162 -22.50 14.74 -6.88
C PHE A 162 -22.42 15.25 -5.43
N GLY A 163 -23.45 15.95 -4.94
CA GLY A 163 -23.54 16.37 -3.54
C GLY A 163 -23.48 15.19 -2.57
N ILE A 164 -24.20 14.11 -2.84
CA ILE A 164 -24.15 12.87 -2.04
C ILE A 164 -22.71 12.28 -2.02
N LEU A 165 -22.03 12.27 -3.17
CA LEU A 165 -20.65 11.80 -3.25
C LEU A 165 -19.70 12.65 -2.39
N ILE A 166 -19.85 13.97 -2.40
CA ILE A 166 -19.06 14.87 -1.54
C ILE A 166 -19.32 14.59 -0.06
N VAL A 167 -20.57 14.40 0.34
CA VAL A 167 -20.91 14.04 1.72
C VAL A 167 -20.26 12.71 2.09
N ALA A 168 -20.30 11.70 1.23
CA ALA A 168 -19.65 10.41 1.47
C ALA A 168 -18.13 10.53 1.59
N LEU A 169 -17.48 11.42 0.81
CA LEU A 169 -16.05 11.72 0.94
C LEU A 169 -15.72 12.42 2.26
N ILE A 170 -16.59 13.30 2.75
CA ILE A 170 -16.44 13.93 4.08
C ILE A 170 -16.51 12.88 5.18
N PHE A 171 -17.47 11.95 5.12
CA PHE A 171 -17.55 10.83 6.07
C PHE A 171 -16.31 9.93 6.03
N ARG A 172 -15.73 9.71 4.85
CA ARG A 172 -14.48 8.98 4.71
C ARG A 172 -13.28 9.68 5.39
N ALA A 173 -13.33 11.00 5.58
CA ALA A 173 -12.29 11.74 6.30
C ALA A 173 -12.30 11.50 7.82
N LEU A 174 -13.35 10.85 8.36
CA LEU A 174 -13.36 10.41 9.76
C LEU A 174 -12.21 9.41 10.02
N PRO A 175 -11.60 9.46 11.21
CA PRO A 175 -10.57 8.49 11.58
C PRO A 175 -11.08 7.05 11.47
N HIS A 176 -10.33 6.21 10.78
CA HIS A 176 -10.70 4.80 10.58
C HIS A 176 -10.97 4.07 11.90
N SER A 177 -10.23 4.42 12.96
CA SER A 177 -10.43 3.87 14.31
C SER A 177 -11.84 4.10 14.86
N VAL A 178 -12.43 5.26 14.59
CA VAL A 178 -13.80 5.59 15.01
C VAL A 178 -14.82 4.76 14.24
N LEU A 179 -14.62 4.62 12.93
CA LEU A 179 -15.49 3.81 12.08
C LEU A 179 -15.46 2.34 12.52
N VAL A 180 -14.28 1.78 12.75
CA VAL A 180 -14.13 0.38 13.16
C VAL A 180 -14.70 0.14 14.56
N ALA A 181 -14.51 1.08 15.49
CA ALA A 181 -15.15 1.01 16.81
C ALA A 181 -16.69 0.96 16.72
N GLY A 182 -17.27 1.65 15.73
CA GLY A 182 -18.72 1.56 15.45
C GLY A 182 -19.16 0.23 14.84
N TYR A 183 -18.32 -0.39 14.02
CA TYR A 183 -18.65 -1.72 13.43
C TYR A 183 -18.49 -2.88 14.42
N LEU A 184 -17.55 -2.81 15.35
CA LEU A 184 -17.19 -3.92 16.23
C LEU A 184 -18.38 -4.47 17.03
N PRO A 185 -19.23 -3.67 17.70
CA PRO A 185 -20.41 -4.19 18.42
C PRO A 185 -21.40 -4.90 17.48
N VAL A 186 -21.60 -4.37 16.27
CA VAL A 186 -22.49 -4.97 15.26
C VAL A 186 -21.95 -6.32 14.80
N PHE A 187 -20.65 -6.45 14.63
CA PHE A 187 -20.02 -7.71 14.25
C PHE A 187 -20.10 -8.75 15.36
N MET A 188 -19.82 -8.36 16.61
CA MET A 188 -19.84 -9.24 17.78
C MET A 188 -21.25 -9.79 18.06
N HIS A 189 -22.29 -8.94 17.95
CA HIS A 189 -23.69 -9.30 18.20
C HIS A 189 -24.48 -9.56 16.91
N SER A 190 -23.78 -9.79 15.80
CA SER A 190 -24.39 -9.92 14.47
C SER A 190 -25.43 -11.05 14.40
N ARG A 191 -25.20 -12.15 15.11
CA ARG A 191 -26.15 -13.27 15.16
C ARG A 191 -27.46 -12.84 15.77
N GLU A 192 -27.43 -12.17 16.92
CA GLU A 192 -28.62 -11.66 17.62
C GLU A 192 -29.38 -10.63 16.78
N ILE A 193 -28.62 -9.73 16.08
CA ILE A 193 -29.21 -8.70 15.23
C ILE A 193 -29.88 -9.30 13.99
N LEU A 194 -29.31 -10.37 13.44
CA LEU A 194 -29.78 -11.01 12.20
C LEU A 194 -30.79 -12.13 12.43
N GLU A 195 -30.92 -12.66 13.67
CA GLU A 195 -31.85 -13.72 14.04
C GLU A 195 -33.30 -13.40 13.66
N PRO A 196 -33.84 -12.17 13.85
CA PRO A 196 -35.19 -11.83 13.44
C PRO A 196 -35.47 -12.00 11.95
N ILE A 197 -34.40 -11.93 11.10
CA ILE A 197 -34.51 -12.02 9.63
C ILE A 197 -34.22 -13.45 9.16
N PHE A 198 -33.20 -14.11 9.72
CA PHE A 198 -32.68 -15.39 9.24
C PHE A 198 -32.98 -16.57 10.19
N GLY A 199 -33.63 -16.31 11.32
CA GLY A 199 -33.92 -17.32 12.33
C GLY A 199 -32.67 -17.93 12.95
N SER A 200 -32.72 -19.20 13.34
CA SER A 200 -31.59 -19.93 13.93
C SER A 200 -30.36 -20.08 13.02
N SER A 201 -30.52 -19.84 11.73
CA SER A 201 -29.43 -19.87 10.72
C SER A 201 -28.73 -18.52 10.51
N ALA A 202 -28.97 -17.55 11.41
CA ALA A 202 -28.35 -16.23 11.30
C ALA A 202 -26.82 -16.32 11.27
N PRO A 203 -26.16 -15.73 10.24
CA PRO A 203 -24.72 -15.78 10.12
C PRO A 203 -24.03 -14.89 11.18
N THR A 204 -22.83 -15.31 11.60
CA THR A 204 -21.93 -14.44 12.35
C THR A 204 -21.10 -13.62 11.36
N LEU A 205 -20.96 -12.31 11.60
CA LEU A 205 -20.12 -11.42 10.79
C LEU A 205 -18.68 -11.41 11.30
N TYR A 206 -18.50 -11.53 12.60
CA TYR A 206 -17.17 -11.53 13.21
C TYR A 206 -16.34 -12.74 12.74
N GLY A 207 -15.08 -12.50 12.41
CA GLY A 207 -14.17 -13.51 11.89
C GLY A 207 -14.36 -13.84 10.40
N GLN A 208 -15.38 -13.28 9.72
CA GLN A 208 -15.70 -13.66 8.34
C GLN A 208 -15.04 -12.73 7.30
N PRO A 209 -14.20 -13.25 6.38
CA PRO A 209 -13.55 -12.45 5.36
C PRO A 209 -14.53 -11.67 4.46
N TRP A 210 -15.67 -12.27 4.07
CA TRP A 210 -16.68 -11.61 3.23
C TRP A 210 -17.30 -10.39 3.91
N ALA A 211 -17.50 -10.43 5.23
CA ALA A 211 -18.03 -9.31 5.99
C ALA A 211 -17.01 -8.15 6.10
N VAL A 212 -15.73 -8.49 6.29
CA VAL A 212 -14.63 -7.52 6.27
C VAL A 212 -14.46 -6.91 4.88
N ILE A 213 -14.59 -7.69 3.81
CA ILE A 213 -14.60 -7.17 2.44
C ILE A 213 -15.71 -6.11 2.29
N ALA A 214 -16.92 -6.37 2.78
CA ALA A 214 -18.02 -5.41 2.69
C ALA A 214 -17.70 -4.10 3.43
N VAL A 215 -17.09 -4.16 4.61
CA VAL A 215 -16.65 -2.97 5.36
C VAL A 215 -15.58 -2.21 4.61
N LEU A 216 -14.54 -2.87 4.13
CA LEU A 216 -13.46 -2.23 3.37
C LEU A 216 -13.97 -1.62 2.06
N VAL A 217 -14.89 -2.29 1.37
CA VAL A 217 -15.57 -1.74 0.19
C VAL A 217 -16.32 -0.46 0.57
N SER A 218 -17.10 -0.47 1.65
CA SER A 218 -17.88 0.70 2.07
C SER A 218 -16.99 1.92 2.36
N ILE A 219 -15.86 1.71 3.01
CA ILE A 219 -14.88 2.76 3.32
C ILE A 219 -14.18 3.27 2.04
N ASN A 220 -13.87 2.38 1.10
CA ASN A 220 -13.12 2.72 -0.10
C ASN A 220 -14.00 3.31 -1.21
N GLN A 221 -15.28 2.94 -1.25
CA GLN A 221 -16.18 3.21 -2.36
C GLN A 221 -16.30 4.69 -2.76
N PRO A 222 -16.44 5.66 -1.83
CA PRO A 222 -16.55 7.08 -2.21
C PRO A 222 -15.37 7.59 -3.02
N PHE A 223 -14.15 7.18 -2.64
CA PHE A 223 -12.94 7.57 -3.35
C PHE A 223 -12.84 6.89 -4.72
N THR A 224 -13.16 5.61 -4.80
CA THR A 224 -13.17 4.85 -6.05
C THR A 224 -14.13 5.46 -7.06
N ILE A 225 -15.36 5.80 -6.63
CA ILE A 225 -16.35 6.46 -7.47
C ILE A 225 -15.87 7.84 -7.91
N TRP A 226 -15.34 8.65 -7.00
CA TRP A 226 -14.84 9.98 -7.30
C TRP A 226 -13.72 9.95 -8.34
N MET A 227 -12.77 9.03 -8.17
CA MET A 227 -11.64 8.88 -9.06
C MET A 227 -12.08 8.41 -10.46
N LEU A 228 -12.92 7.38 -10.53
CA LEU A 228 -13.45 6.87 -11.80
C LEU A 228 -14.33 7.92 -12.51
N ARG A 229 -15.17 8.65 -11.76
CA ARG A 229 -15.94 9.78 -12.32
C ARG A 229 -15.02 10.82 -12.98
N SER A 230 -13.92 11.18 -12.32
CA SER A 230 -12.94 12.12 -12.86
C SER A 230 -12.35 11.64 -14.19
N PHE A 231 -12.01 10.36 -14.29
CA PHE A 231 -11.54 9.76 -15.54
C PHE A 231 -12.62 9.73 -16.63
N PHE A 232 -13.85 9.33 -16.29
CA PHE A 232 -14.97 9.32 -17.27
C PHE A 232 -15.31 10.72 -17.80
N GLN A 233 -15.13 11.76 -17.00
CA GLN A 233 -15.35 13.15 -17.44
C GLN A 233 -14.34 13.61 -18.49
N ASN A 234 -13.17 12.97 -18.58
CA ASN A 234 -12.17 13.27 -19.60
C ASN A 234 -12.49 12.61 -20.95
N ILE A 235 -13.44 11.68 -20.99
CA ILE A 235 -13.90 11.03 -22.21
C ILE A 235 -15.03 11.87 -22.80
N PRO A 236 -14.92 12.36 -24.06
CA PRO A 236 -15.96 13.13 -24.71
C PRO A 236 -17.30 12.39 -24.76
N SER A 237 -18.42 13.10 -24.50
CA SER A 237 -19.75 12.50 -24.55
C SER A 237 -20.20 12.10 -25.95
N GLU A 238 -19.59 12.70 -26.97
CA GLU A 238 -19.82 12.42 -28.38
C GLU A 238 -19.53 10.94 -28.74
N LEU A 239 -18.64 10.27 -27.99
CA LEU A 239 -18.42 8.83 -28.17
C LEU A 239 -19.63 7.99 -27.76
N ASP A 240 -20.34 8.38 -26.70
CA ASP A 240 -21.59 7.73 -26.30
C ASP A 240 -22.68 7.97 -27.34
N GLU A 241 -22.76 9.19 -27.89
CA GLU A 241 -23.74 9.55 -28.92
C GLU A 241 -23.47 8.82 -30.23
N ALA A 242 -22.22 8.78 -30.67
CA ALA A 242 -21.82 8.05 -31.87
C ALA A 242 -22.15 6.53 -31.78
N ALA A 243 -21.82 5.91 -30.65
CA ALA A 243 -22.17 4.50 -30.41
C ALA A 243 -23.68 4.25 -30.47
N ARG A 244 -24.48 5.22 -30.02
CA ARG A 244 -25.95 5.10 -30.10
C ARG A 244 -26.49 5.28 -31.52
N VAL A 245 -25.87 6.14 -32.32
CA VAL A 245 -26.18 6.28 -33.74
C VAL A 245 -25.87 5.00 -34.50
N ASP A 246 -24.77 4.29 -34.11
CA ASP A 246 -24.39 3.00 -34.62
C ASP A 246 -25.28 1.84 -34.12
N GLY A 247 -26.34 2.15 -33.36
CA GLY A 247 -27.35 1.17 -32.90
C GLY A 247 -27.09 0.50 -31.58
N CYS A 248 -26.03 0.95 -30.83
CA CYS A 248 -25.79 0.42 -29.51
C CYS A 248 -26.81 0.94 -28.49
N ASN A 249 -27.28 0.08 -27.59
CA ASN A 249 -27.98 0.50 -26.39
C ASN A 249 -26.99 1.10 -25.37
N HIS A 250 -27.47 1.74 -24.29
CA HIS A 250 -26.61 2.39 -23.29
C HIS A 250 -25.56 1.47 -22.66
N PHE A 251 -25.93 0.22 -22.38
CA PHE A 251 -25.02 -0.75 -21.79
C PHE A 251 -23.99 -1.26 -22.81
N GLN A 252 -24.39 -1.43 -24.06
CA GLN A 252 -23.48 -1.79 -25.14
C GLN A 252 -22.48 -0.67 -25.42
N ALA A 253 -22.93 0.59 -25.50
CA ALA A 253 -22.06 1.76 -25.64
C ALA A 253 -21.04 1.83 -24.48
N PHE A 254 -21.49 1.68 -23.25
CA PHE A 254 -20.63 1.62 -22.08
C PHE A 254 -19.58 0.50 -22.18
N ARG A 255 -20.01 -0.74 -22.44
CA ARG A 255 -19.13 -1.92 -22.41
C ARG A 255 -18.18 -1.97 -23.61
N MET A 256 -18.68 -1.66 -24.82
CA MET A 256 -17.93 -1.90 -26.06
C MET A 256 -17.12 -0.70 -26.54
N VAL A 257 -17.52 0.52 -26.16
CA VAL A 257 -16.87 1.77 -26.61
C VAL A 257 -16.17 2.47 -25.44
N ILE A 258 -16.87 2.73 -24.34
CA ILE A 258 -16.35 3.56 -23.25
C ILE A 258 -15.36 2.78 -22.37
N MET A 259 -15.67 1.54 -21.98
CA MET A 259 -14.80 0.76 -21.08
C MET A 259 -13.42 0.46 -21.67
N PRO A 260 -13.24 0.13 -22.94
CA PRO A 260 -11.91 -0.03 -23.53
C PRO A 260 -11.05 1.25 -23.45
N VAL A 261 -11.64 2.41 -23.67
CA VAL A 261 -10.95 3.71 -23.54
C VAL A 261 -10.61 4.02 -22.08
N MET A 262 -11.52 3.62 -21.17
CA MET A 262 -11.40 3.87 -19.73
C MET A 262 -10.42 2.92 -19.03
N TRP A 263 -9.98 1.84 -19.67
CA TRP A 263 -9.21 0.78 -19.04
C TRP A 263 -7.97 1.26 -18.23
N PRO A 264 -7.16 2.23 -18.71
CA PRO A 264 -6.05 2.78 -17.91
C PRO A 264 -6.51 3.43 -16.61
N GLY A 265 -7.64 4.13 -16.62
CA GLY A 265 -8.23 4.74 -15.43
C GLY A 265 -8.75 3.71 -14.43
N VAL A 266 -9.34 2.63 -14.92
CA VAL A 266 -9.80 1.49 -14.09
C VAL A 266 -8.62 0.80 -13.41
N ILE A 267 -7.53 0.53 -14.16
CA ILE A 267 -6.31 -0.06 -13.61
C ILE A 267 -5.72 0.84 -12.52
N THR A 268 -5.57 2.14 -12.79
CA THR A 268 -5.02 3.09 -11.83
C THR A 268 -5.86 3.12 -10.55
N THR A 269 -7.18 3.21 -10.68
CA THR A 269 -8.09 3.23 -9.52
C THR A 269 -8.06 1.89 -8.77
N GLY A 270 -7.96 0.78 -9.50
CA GLY A 270 -7.82 -0.56 -8.94
C GLY A 270 -6.56 -0.73 -8.11
N LEU A 271 -5.44 -0.14 -8.55
CA LEU A 271 -4.19 -0.13 -7.79
C LEU A 271 -4.32 0.61 -6.46
N PHE A 272 -5.00 1.76 -6.44
CA PHE A 272 -5.26 2.47 -5.18
C PHE A 272 -6.15 1.66 -4.24
N SER A 273 -7.20 1.02 -4.77
CA SER A 273 -8.07 0.13 -3.99
C SER A 273 -7.31 -1.09 -3.47
N PHE A 274 -6.39 -1.65 -4.29
CA PHE A 274 -5.51 -2.74 -3.89
C PHE A 274 -4.60 -2.32 -2.73
N LEU A 275 -3.87 -1.22 -2.88
CA LEU A 275 -2.95 -0.73 -1.84
C LEU A 275 -3.66 -0.48 -0.51
N LEU A 276 -4.87 0.05 -0.56
CA LEU A 276 -5.66 0.36 0.63
C LEU A 276 -6.09 -0.92 1.35
N ALA A 277 -6.61 -1.90 0.63
CA ALA A 277 -7.06 -3.16 1.21
C ALA A 277 -5.89 -4.07 1.63
N TYR A 278 -4.80 -4.11 0.83
CA TYR A 278 -3.64 -4.94 1.08
C TYR A 278 -2.86 -4.53 2.34
N ASN A 279 -2.80 -3.22 2.62
CA ASN A 279 -2.10 -2.67 3.78
C ASN A 279 -3.01 -2.41 4.98
N ASP A 280 -4.30 -2.82 4.93
CA ASP A 280 -5.20 -2.58 6.05
C ASP A 280 -4.79 -3.40 7.28
N TYR A 281 -4.67 -2.69 8.39
CA TYR A 281 -4.40 -3.25 9.72
C TYR A 281 -5.62 -3.17 10.63
N LEU A 282 -6.27 -2.00 10.68
CA LEU A 282 -7.26 -1.71 11.70
C LEU A 282 -8.54 -2.54 11.55
N VAL A 283 -9.13 -2.54 10.35
CA VAL A 283 -10.36 -3.28 10.10
C VAL A 283 -10.09 -4.77 10.23
N THR A 284 -9.00 -5.23 9.62
CA THR A 284 -8.65 -6.66 9.57
C THR A 284 -8.22 -7.21 10.93
N SER A 285 -7.52 -6.43 11.78
CA SER A 285 -7.11 -6.88 13.11
C SER A 285 -8.24 -6.95 14.12
N LEU A 286 -9.27 -6.10 13.97
CA LEU A 286 -10.36 -6.01 14.94
C LEU A 286 -11.59 -6.85 14.56
N LEU A 287 -11.81 -7.08 13.27
CA LEU A 287 -13.02 -7.77 12.79
C LEU A 287 -12.78 -9.20 12.31
N LEU A 288 -11.52 -9.63 12.13
CA LEU A 288 -11.17 -11.02 11.82
C LEU A 288 -10.69 -11.77 13.07
N ASP A 289 -10.96 -13.06 13.08
CA ASP A 289 -10.42 -14.00 14.07
C ASP A 289 -8.99 -14.46 13.72
N ALA A 290 -8.36 -15.23 14.61
CA ALA A 290 -7.00 -15.71 14.43
C ALA A 290 -6.84 -16.65 13.20
N GLN A 291 -7.90 -17.36 12.80
CA GLN A 291 -7.85 -18.31 11.68
C GLN A 291 -7.89 -17.58 10.32
N ASN A 292 -8.63 -16.48 10.25
CA ASN A 292 -8.83 -15.68 9.03
C ASN A 292 -7.99 -14.41 9.01
N GLN A 293 -7.05 -14.27 9.95
CA GLN A 293 -6.19 -13.10 10.07
C GLN A 293 -5.41 -12.85 8.79
N THR A 294 -5.36 -11.57 8.37
CA THR A 294 -4.55 -11.13 7.24
C THR A 294 -3.08 -10.95 7.64
N MET A 295 -2.20 -10.79 6.66
CA MET A 295 -0.75 -10.74 6.88
C MET A 295 -0.28 -9.55 7.71
N VAL A 296 -0.91 -8.35 7.56
CA VAL A 296 -0.44 -7.14 8.27
C VAL A 296 -0.64 -7.25 9.78
N PRO A 297 -1.82 -7.65 10.29
CA PRO A 297 -1.97 -7.98 11.71
C PRO A 297 -1.09 -9.15 12.17
N ALA A 298 -0.88 -10.17 11.33
CA ALA A 298 0.00 -11.29 11.67
C ALA A 298 1.45 -10.85 11.90
N ILE A 299 1.99 -9.94 11.07
CA ILE A 299 3.33 -9.37 11.26
C ILE A 299 3.41 -8.60 12.57
N SER A 300 2.39 -7.81 12.91
CA SER A 300 2.40 -7.08 14.19
C SER A 300 2.43 -8.03 15.39
N GLY A 301 1.86 -9.22 15.25
CA GLY A 301 1.92 -10.28 16.25
C GLY A 301 3.34 -10.79 16.53
N TYR A 302 4.25 -10.77 15.55
CA TYR A 302 5.65 -11.14 15.77
C TYR A 302 6.39 -10.13 16.65
N PHE A 303 6.08 -8.83 16.53
CA PHE A 303 6.67 -7.79 17.38
C PHE A 303 6.18 -7.81 18.82
N ASN A 304 5.00 -8.39 19.06
CA ASN A 304 4.40 -8.48 20.40
C ASN A 304 4.80 -9.77 21.17
N ARG A 305 5.51 -10.70 20.52
CA ARG A 305 6.06 -11.87 21.21
C ARG A 305 7.24 -11.43 22.08
N GLU A 306 7.38 -11.99 23.27
CA GLU A 306 8.51 -11.70 24.16
C GLU A 306 9.83 -12.00 23.43
N THR A 307 10.59 -10.97 23.28
CA THR A 307 11.54 -10.74 22.23
C THR A 307 12.80 -11.57 22.38
N THR A 308 12.86 -12.65 21.64
CA THR A 308 14.16 -13.16 21.17
C THR A 308 14.57 -12.35 19.93
N THR A 309 15.87 -12.13 19.75
CA THR A 309 16.40 -11.47 18.53
C THR A 309 15.95 -12.20 17.25
N THR A 310 15.65 -13.48 17.33
CA THR A 310 15.14 -14.33 16.25
C THR A 310 13.73 -13.89 15.81
N ASP A 311 12.83 -13.59 16.76
CA ASP A 311 11.46 -13.16 16.44
C ASP A 311 11.43 -11.83 15.69
N GLN A 312 12.33 -10.90 16.06
CA GLN A 312 12.45 -9.61 15.37
C GLN A 312 12.95 -9.80 13.92
N VAL A 313 13.91 -10.69 13.69
CA VAL A 313 14.41 -10.96 12.34
C VAL A 313 13.36 -11.66 11.49
N GLU A 314 12.57 -12.58 12.07
CA GLU A 314 11.43 -13.22 11.40
C GLU A 314 10.34 -12.18 11.04
N ALA A 315 10.03 -11.24 11.94
CA ALA A 315 9.11 -10.14 11.65
C ALA A 315 9.59 -9.29 10.45
N VAL A 316 10.89 -8.97 10.41
CA VAL A 316 11.49 -8.24 9.29
C VAL A 316 11.44 -9.07 8.00
N ALA A 317 11.73 -10.37 8.05
CA ALA A 317 11.64 -11.26 6.90
C ALA A 317 10.20 -11.36 6.35
N ALA A 318 9.20 -11.42 7.24
CA ALA A 318 7.80 -11.37 6.87
C ALA A 318 7.45 -10.04 6.19
N ALA A 319 7.84 -8.91 6.77
CA ALA A 319 7.59 -7.57 6.22
C ALA A 319 8.24 -7.36 4.85
N VAL A 320 9.48 -7.83 4.66
CA VAL A 320 10.16 -7.80 3.35
C VAL A 320 9.41 -8.67 2.34
N SER A 321 8.96 -9.86 2.74
CA SER A 321 8.23 -10.78 1.86
C SER A 321 6.98 -10.15 1.26
N ILE A 322 6.21 -9.42 2.06
CA ILE A 322 4.95 -8.81 1.59
C ILE A 322 5.17 -7.58 0.69
N THR A 323 6.38 -7.00 0.68
CA THR A 323 6.68 -5.91 -0.24
C THR A 323 6.93 -6.41 -1.67
N ALA A 324 7.34 -7.66 -1.86
CA ALA A 324 7.66 -8.22 -3.17
C ALA A 324 6.45 -8.22 -4.14
N PRO A 325 5.24 -8.67 -3.76
CA PRO A 325 4.06 -8.56 -4.63
C PRO A 325 3.69 -7.12 -4.99
N LEU A 326 3.87 -6.17 -4.05
CA LEU A 326 3.64 -4.75 -4.31
C LEU A 326 4.60 -4.19 -5.36
N LEU A 327 5.89 -4.51 -5.23
CA LEU A 327 6.91 -4.12 -6.20
C LEU A 327 6.61 -4.69 -7.58
N LEU A 328 6.28 -5.99 -7.64
CA LEU A 328 5.90 -6.65 -8.90
C LEU A 328 4.69 -5.95 -9.54
N LEU A 329 3.66 -5.66 -8.76
CA LEU A 329 2.45 -4.99 -9.25
C LEU A 329 2.77 -3.59 -9.78
N VAL A 330 3.57 -2.79 -9.07
CA VAL A 330 4.00 -1.47 -9.53
C VAL A 330 4.82 -1.58 -10.82
N LEU A 331 5.76 -2.54 -10.92
CA LEU A 331 6.57 -2.76 -12.13
C LEU A 331 5.71 -3.16 -13.34
N VAL A 332 4.70 -4.00 -13.15
CA VAL A 332 3.79 -4.42 -14.23
C VAL A 332 2.93 -3.26 -14.72
N PHE A 333 2.38 -2.47 -13.78
CA PHE A 333 1.41 -1.43 -14.10
C PHE A 333 1.98 0.01 -14.11
N GLN A 334 3.30 0.20 -14.02
CA GLN A 334 3.94 1.52 -13.98
C GLN A 334 3.50 2.46 -15.12
N LYS A 335 3.34 1.94 -16.33
CA LYS A 335 2.90 2.74 -17.50
C LYS A 335 1.49 3.27 -17.33
N GLN A 336 0.58 2.43 -16.83
CA GLN A 336 -0.82 2.77 -16.59
C GLN A 336 -0.94 3.77 -15.43
N ILE A 337 -0.14 3.59 -14.36
CA ILE A 337 -0.08 4.53 -13.23
C ILE A 337 0.32 5.92 -13.72
N VAL A 338 1.41 6.01 -14.48
CA VAL A 338 1.91 7.29 -15.00
C VAL A 338 0.89 7.93 -15.95
N SER A 339 0.32 7.16 -16.89
CA SER A 339 -0.70 7.69 -17.82
C SER A 339 -1.96 8.17 -17.11
N GLY A 340 -2.43 7.44 -16.11
CA GLY A 340 -3.59 7.81 -15.32
C GLY A 340 -3.36 9.08 -14.49
N LEU A 341 -2.19 9.22 -13.85
CA LEU A 341 -1.84 10.42 -13.08
C LEU A 341 -1.70 11.66 -13.97
N VAL A 342 -1.07 11.52 -15.13
CA VAL A 342 -0.90 12.64 -16.09
C VAL A 342 -2.25 13.09 -16.65
N GLN A 343 -3.15 12.18 -17.01
CA GLN A 343 -4.50 12.55 -17.47
C GLN A 343 -5.32 13.26 -16.39
N GLY A 344 -5.10 12.96 -15.11
CA GLY A 344 -5.71 13.68 -14.00
C GLY A 344 -5.12 15.06 -13.72
N ALA A 345 -3.86 15.29 -14.08
CA ALA A 345 -3.12 16.53 -13.76
C ALA A 345 -3.19 17.62 -14.87
N VAL A 346 -3.53 17.27 -16.11
CA VAL A 346 -3.47 18.21 -17.27
C VAL A 346 -4.67 19.16 -17.34
N LYS A 347 -5.58 19.17 -16.39
CA LYS A 347 -6.68 20.14 -16.26
C LYS A 347 -6.44 21.21 -15.19
N GLY A 348 -5.19 21.62 -15.01
CA GLY A 348 -4.82 22.78 -14.22
C GLY A 348 -4.42 23.94 -15.14
#